data_dab53ff5a3e1385b0f227cb6d2d30110
#
_entry.id   dab53ff5a3e1385b0f227cb6d2d30110
#
_cell.length_a   1.000
_cell.length_b   1.000
_cell.length_c   1.000
_cell.angle_alpha   90.00
_cell.angle_beta   90.00
_cell.angle_gamma   90.00
#
_symmetry.space_group_name_H-M   'P 1'
#
loop_
_entity.id
_entity.type
_entity.pdbx_description
1 polymer ?
#
loop_
_entity_poly.entity_id
_entity_poly.type
_entity_poly.pdbx_seq_one_letter_code
_entity_poly.pdbx_strand_id
1 'polypeptide(L)'
;MAKITHDAPQQIVHLRITLDDVRPKVMRLVAVPFGIHLHMLHLVIQAAMGWSGSHPWLIQVRDMTWGMADPDDNDILPASRTVLIDLVADTGARSFDYIYDFGDDWRHTVKIETPTPSAPGVEYPLLLEAIGRCPPEDCGGPWGYKDMLDALLDPNHQRHAEFVERLGSDFDPAAIDSASLEKAVAGLARLLSGTRSRKPQSRKRTRGDPNLF
;
A
#
# COMPACT_ATOMS: atom_id res chain seq x y z
N MET A 1 -3.48 39.41 20.53
CA MET A 1 -4.14 38.14 20.85
C MET A 1 -3.66 37.09 19.84
N ALA A 2 -2.78 36.17 20.27
CA ALA A 2 -2.26 35.10 19.43
C ALA A 2 -3.37 34.06 19.21
N LYS A 3 -3.74 33.79 17.96
CA LYS A 3 -4.58 32.65 17.59
C LYS A 3 -3.80 31.38 17.87
N ILE A 4 -4.13 30.71 18.97
CA ILE A 4 -3.73 29.33 19.20
C ILE A 4 -4.56 28.48 18.23
N THR A 5 -4.02 28.15 17.06
CA THR A 5 -4.55 27.10 16.22
C THR A 5 -4.20 25.77 16.90
N HIS A 6 -5.15 25.20 17.63
CA HIS A 6 -5.10 23.81 18.05
C HIS A 6 -5.22 22.95 16.79
N ASP A 7 -4.09 22.74 16.10
CA ASP A 7 -3.97 21.70 15.10
C ASP A 7 -3.81 20.39 15.89
N ALA A 8 -4.87 19.58 15.96
CA ALA A 8 -4.81 18.29 16.62
C ALA A 8 -3.68 17.46 15.95
N PRO A 9 -2.83 16.78 16.73
CA PRO A 9 -1.75 16.01 16.16
C PRO A 9 -2.31 14.99 15.17
N GLN A 10 -1.65 14.87 14.03
CA GLN A 10 -2.01 13.89 13.02
C GLN A 10 -2.01 12.50 13.64
N GLN A 11 -3.05 11.71 13.39
CA GLN A 11 -3.09 10.31 13.81
C GLN A 11 -2.33 9.44 12.82
N ILE A 12 -1.55 8.53 13.36
CA ILE A 12 -0.80 7.49 12.64
C ILE A 12 -1.38 6.14 13.02
N VAL A 13 -1.44 5.24 12.06
CA VAL A 13 -1.85 3.86 12.29
C VAL A 13 -0.75 2.92 11.80
N HIS A 14 -0.52 1.85 12.55
CA HIS A 14 0.34 0.76 12.12
C HIS A 14 -0.50 -0.26 11.36
N LEU A 15 0.00 -0.68 10.21
CA LEU A 15 -0.61 -1.69 9.37
C LEU A 15 0.34 -2.88 9.26
N ARG A 16 -0.16 -4.05 9.71
CA ARG A 16 0.54 -5.33 9.55
C ARG A 16 0.01 -6.02 8.31
N ILE A 17 0.84 -6.05 7.28
CA ILE A 17 0.54 -6.59 5.95
C ILE A 17 1.18 -7.96 5.86
N THR A 18 0.39 -9.01 5.75
CA THR A 18 0.86 -10.40 5.57
C THR A 18 0.47 -10.87 4.18
N LEU A 19 1.43 -11.35 3.41
CA LEU A 19 1.16 -12.03 2.15
C LEU A 19 0.67 -13.45 2.46
N ASP A 20 -0.54 -13.76 2.01
CA ASP A 20 -1.22 -15.00 2.31
C ASP A 20 -0.72 -16.14 1.39
N ASP A 21 -0.88 -17.38 1.85
CA ASP A 21 -0.56 -18.62 1.10
C ASP A 21 0.90 -18.77 0.63
N VAL A 22 1.83 -17.99 1.21
CA VAL A 22 3.25 -17.99 0.87
C VAL A 22 4.10 -18.57 2.00
N ARG A 23 5.09 -19.37 1.65
CA ARG A 23 6.14 -19.88 2.54
C ARG A 23 7.51 -19.75 1.86
N PRO A 24 8.56 -19.29 2.61
CA PRO A 24 8.51 -18.76 3.99
C PRO A 24 7.62 -17.53 4.12
N LYS A 25 7.24 -17.19 5.36
CA LYS A 25 6.34 -16.07 5.65
C LYS A 25 6.90 -14.75 5.13
N VAL A 26 6.05 -13.98 4.45
CA VAL A 26 6.31 -12.58 4.05
C VAL A 26 5.38 -11.64 4.84
N MET A 27 5.98 -10.67 5.55
CA MET A 27 5.23 -9.70 6.35
C MET A 27 5.92 -8.34 6.33
N ARG A 28 5.13 -7.29 6.37
CA ARG A 28 5.56 -5.89 6.53
C ARG A 28 4.75 -5.22 7.62
N LEU A 29 5.41 -4.44 8.47
CA LEU A 29 4.77 -3.53 9.40
C LEU A 29 5.10 -2.11 8.96
N VAL A 30 4.10 -1.34 8.59
CA VAL A 30 4.26 0.05 8.16
C VAL A 30 3.49 1.00 9.07
N ALA A 31 4.04 2.19 9.30
CA ALA A 31 3.33 3.29 9.96
C ALA A 31 2.91 4.29 8.88
N VAL A 32 1.61 4.60 8.82
CA VAL A 32 1.04 5.52 7.83
C VAL A 32 0.14 6.57 8.50
N PRO A 33 -0.05 7.76 7.90
CA PRO A 33 -1.10 8.68 8.33
C PRO A 33 -2.47 8.00 8.26
N PHE A 34 -3.29 8.08 9.33
CA PHE A 34 -4.61 7.45 9.33
C PHE A 34 -5.56 8.07 8.29
N GLY A 35 -5.31 9.32 7.89
CA GLY A 35 -6.01 10.00 6.80
C GLY A 35 -5.37 9.76 5.41
N ILE A 36 -4.59 8.70 5.21
CA ILE A 36 -4.02 8.37 3.91
C ILE A 36 -5.11 7.95 2.92
N HIS A 37 -5.07 8.46 1.69
CA HIS A 37 -5.93 7.97 0.62
C HIS A 37 -5.57 6.53 0.23
N LEU A 38 -6.57 5.69 -0.07
CA LEU A 38 -6.35 4.27 -0.36
C LEU A 38 -5.45 4.01 -1.57
N HIS A 39 -5.48 4.87 -2.60
CA HIS A 39 -4.55 4.78 -3.72
C HIS A 39 -3.08 5.07 -3.31
N MET A 40 -2.87 5.95 -2.33
CA MET A 40 -1.53 6.20 -1.77
C MET A 40 -1.09 5.06 -0.85
N LEU A 41 -2.05 4.45 -0.13
CA LEU A 41 -1.79 3.24 0.65
C LEU A 41 -1.34 2.08 -0.24
N HIS A 42 -1.95 1.90 -1.42
CA HIS A 42 -1.48 0.95 -2.42
C HIS A 42 0.01 1.18 -2.75
N LEU A 43 0.44 2.41 -3.02
CA LEU A 43 1.84 2.72 -3.31
C LEU A 43 2.77 2.38 -2.12
N VAL A 44 2.30 2.62 -0.87
CA VAL A 44 3.07 2.24 0.32
C VAL A 44 3.22 0.72 0.42
N ILE A 45 2.15 -0.05 0.16
CA ILE A 45 2.20 -1.51 0.16
C ILE A 45 3.17 -2.01 -0.92
N GLN A 46 3.09 -1.48 -2.14
CA GLN A 46 3.97 -1.86 -3.24
C GLN A 46 5.45 -1.57 -2.91
N ALA A 47 5.75 -0.38 -2.40
CA ALA A 47 7.10 -0.01 -1.98
C ALA A 47 7.62 -0.91 -0.83
N ALA A 48 6.76 -1.25 0.12
CA ALA A 48 7.11 -2.13 1.23
C ALA A 48 7.34 -3.60 0.79
N MET A 49 6.59 -4.07 -0.21
CA MET A 49 6.78 -5.41 -0.79
C MET A 49 8.00 -5.45 -1.74
N GLY A 50 8.36 -4.32 -2.37
CA GLY A 50 9.40 -4.23 -3.39
C GLY A 50 8.89 -4.57 -4.79
N TRP A 51 7.58 -4.43 -5.01
CA TRP A 51 6.93 -4.62 -6.31
C TRP A 51 6.82 -3.31 -7.10
N SER A 52 6.60 -3.42 -8.40
CA SER A 52 6.56 -2.27 -9.33
C SER A 52 5.23 -1.53 -9.34
N GLY A 53 4.13 -2.18 -8.91
CA GLY A 53 2.78 -1.63 -8.95
C GLY A 53 2.19 -1.59 -10.37
N SER A 54 2.65 -2.45 -11.29
CA SER A 54 2.25 -2.46 -12.70
C SER A 54 0.94 -3.19 -12.97
N HIS A 55 0.42 -3.94 -12.01
CA HIS A 55 -0.81 -4.74 -12.15
C HIS A 55 -2.02 -4.11 -11.45
N PRO A 56 -3.26 -4.51 -11.80
CA PRO A 56 -4.47 -4.07 -11.13
C PRO A 56 -4.52 -4.55 -9.68
N TRP A 57 -5.26 -3.82 -8.86
CA TRP A 57 -5.37 -4.09 -7.43
C TRP A 57 -6.71 -3.66 -6.85
N LEU A 58 -7.08 -4.27 -5.73
CA LEU A 58 -8.28 -3.96 -4.96
C LEU A 58 -7.98 -3.96 -3.45
N ILE A 59 -8.76 -3.16 -2.72
CA ILE A 59 -8.94 -3.28 -1.26
C ILE A 59 -10.36 -3.75 -1.04
N GLN A 60 -10.56 -4.78 -0.21
CA GLN A 60 -11.87 -5.36 0.05
C GLN A 60 -12.15 -5.46 1.54
N VAL A 61 -13.34 -5.04 1.94
CA VAL A 61 -13.91 -5.24 3.29
C VAL A 61 -15.32 -5.77 3.14
N ARG A 62 -15.54 -7.03 3.48
CA ARG A 62 -16.83 -7.73 3.27
C ARG A 62 -17.26 -7.64 1.80
N ASP A 63 -18.39 -6.95 1.53
CA ASP A 63 -18.99 -6.72 0.21
C ASP A 63 -18.59 -5.38 -0.43
N MET A 64 -17.80 -4.57 0.26
CA MET A 64 -17.31 -3.27 -0.25
C MET A 64 -15.93 -3.42 -0.85
N THR A 65 -15.72 -2.85 -2.04
CA THR A 65 -14.47 -2.93 -2.79
C THR A 65 -14.02 -1.53 -3.22
N TRP A 66 -12.72 -1.26 -3.06
CA TRP A 66 -12.07 -0.02 -3.51
C TRP A 66 -10.93 -0.35 -4.45
N GLY A 67 -10.81 0.42 -5.52
CA GLY A 67 -9.77 0.23 -6.53
C GLY A 67 -9.58 1.48 -7.39
N MET A 68 -9.01 1.27 -8.57
CA MET A 68 -9.03 2.28 -9.61
C MET A 68 -10.46 2.47 -10.09
N ALA A 69 -10.88 3.74 -10.27
CA ALA A 69 -12.21 4.02 -10.79
C ALA A 69 -12.34 3.44 -12.20
N ASP A 70 -13.32 2.57 -12.38
CA ASP A 70 -13.73 2.05 -13.68
C ASP A 70 -15.09 2.65 -14.02
N PRO A 71 -15.23 3.39 -15.13
CA PRO A 71 -16.52 3.94 -15.56
C PRO A 71 -17.58 2.87 -15.83
N ASP A 72 -17.17 1.66 -16.18
CA ASP A 72 -18.05 0.54 -16.54
C ASP A 72 -18.36 -0.37 -15.34
N ASP A 73 -17.66 -0.21 -14.21
CA ASP A 73 -17.86 -0.96 -12.96
C ASP A 73 -18.22 -0.02 -11.80
N ASN A 74 -19.52 0.09 -11.51
CA ASN A 74 -20.03 0.92 -10.41
C ASN A 74 -19.91 0.27 -9.01
N ASP A 75 -19.51 -0.99 -8.92
CA ASP A 75 -19.36 -1.71 -7.66
C ASP A 75 -17.99 -1.43 -7.02
N ILE A 76 -17.03 -0.90 -7.79
CA ILE A 76 -15.71 -0.51 -7.30
C ILE A 76 -15.71 0.98 -6.91
N LEU A 77 -15.58 1.23 -5.61
CA LEU A 77 -15.45 2.59 -5.07
C LEU A 77 -14.07 3.19 -5.39
N PRO A 78 -13.99 4.49 -5.74
CA PRO A 78 -12.73 5.11 -6.14
C PRO A 78 -11.77 5.28 -4.95
N ALA A 79 -10.69 4.50 -4.91
CA ALA A 79 -9.65 4.54 -3.89
C ALA A 79 -8.95 5.92 -3.79
N SER A 80 -8.97 6.72 -4.87
CA SER A 80 -8.43 8.08 -4.88
C SER A 80 -9.27 9.10 -4.10
N ARG A 81 -10.53 8.77 -3.79
CA ARG A 81 -11.46 9.64 -3.06
C ARG A 81 -11.72 9.17 -1.63
N THR A 82 -11.34 7.96 -1.29
CA THR A 82 -11.55 7.35 0.03
C THR A 82 -10.24 7.39 0.83
N VAL A 83 -10.31 7.80 2.08
CA VAL A 83 -9.19 7.73 3.03
C VAL A 83 -9.39 6.58 4.02
N LEU A 84 -8.30 6.06 4.57
CA LEU A 84 -8.33 4.87 5.44
C LEU A 84 -9.19 5.08 6.69
N ILE A 85 -9.19 6.29 7.29
CA ILE A 85 -10.03 6.59 8.45
C ILE A 85 -11.52 6.47 8.12
N ASP A 86 -11.96 6.91 6.94
CA ASP A 86 -13.35 6.81 6.51
C ASP A 86 -13.73 5.35 6.25
N LEU A 87 -12.86 4.57 5.58
CA LEU A 87 -13.06 3.12 5.42
C LEU A 87 -13.31 2.45 6.77
N VAL A 88 -12.47 2.75 7.78
CA VAL A 88 -12.62 2.17 9.12
C VAL A 88 -13.90 2.66 9.82
N ALA A 89 -14.23 3.94 9.69
CA ALA A 89 -15.43 4.51 10.30
C ALA A 89 -16.72 3.91 9.71
N ASP A 90 -16.77 3.74 8.37
CA ASP A 90 -17.95 3.26 7.66
C ASP A 90 -18.15 1.73 7.85
N THR A 91 -17.07 0.97 7.94
CA THR A 91 -17.14 -0.51 7.99
C THR A 91 -16.97 -1.10 9.39
N GLY A 92 -16.36 -0.36 10.33
CA GLY A 92 -15.91 -0.88 11.63
C GLY A 92 -14.80 -1.91 11.51
N ALA A 93 -14.10 -1.98 10.37
CA ALA A 93 -13.09 -2.99 10.10
C ALA A 93 -11.83 -2.82 10.96
N ARG A 94 -11.29 -3.94 11.43
CA ARG A 94 -9.96 -4.04 12.05
C ARG A 94 -8.93 -4.71 11.14
N SER A 95 -9.39 -5.16 9.98
CA SER A 95 -8.57 -5.69 8.90
C SER A 95 -9.30 -5.57 7.60
N PHE A 96 -8.55 -5.60 6.52
CA PHE A 96 -9.06 -5.67 5.15
C PHE A 96 -8.16 -6.55 4.30
N ASP A 97 -8.68 -7.00 3.18
CA ASP A 97 -7.91 -7.72 2.19
C ASP A 97 -7.38 -6.73 1.14
N TYR A 98 -6.12 -6.88 0.78
CA TYR A 98 -5.51 -6.20 -0.34
C TYR A 98 -5.12 -7.25 -1.38
N ILE A 99 -5.67 -7.13 -2.58
CA ILE A 99 -5.46 -8.07 -3.69
C ILE A 99 -4.69 -7.33 -4.77
N TYR A 100 -3.58 -7.90 -5.20
CA TYR A 100 -2.73 -7.34 -6.23
C TYR A 100 -2.49 -8.37 -7.32
N ASP A 101 -2.52 -7.94 -8.59
CA ASP A 101 -2.37 -8.77 -9.77
C ASP A 101 -3.43 -9.88 -9.84
N PHE A 102 -4.51 -9.63 -10.56
CA PHE A 102 -5.64 -10.57 -10.65
C PHE A 102 -5.28 -11.87 -11.41
N GLY A 103 -4.15 -11.89 -12.15
CA GLY A 103 -3.60 -13.09 -12.78
C GLY A 103 -2.89 -13.99 -11.78
N ASP A 104 -2.02 -13.43 -10.96
CA ASP A 104 -1.26 -14.12 -9.92
C ASP A 104 -2.02 -14.25 -8.61
N ASP A 105 -3.08 -13.43 -8.40
CA ASP A 105 -3.97 -13.39 -7.22
C ASP A 105 -3.19 -13.26 -5.89
N TRP A 106 -2.28 -12.28 -5.82
CA TRP A 106 -1.55 -11.99 -4.60
C TRP A 106 -2.44 -11.38 -3.53
N ARG A 107 -2.88 -12.20 -2.58
CA ARG A 107 -3.74 -11.79 -1.47
C ARG A 107 -2.93 -11.43 -0.24
N HIS A 108 -3.34 -10.34 0.40
CA HIS A 108 -2.73 -9.87 1.63
C HIS A 108 -3.80 -9.58 2.67
N THR A 109 -3.63 -10.15 3.85
CA THR A 109 -4.38 -9.71 5.03
C THR A 109 -3.69 -8.50 5.66
N VAL A 110 -4.37 -7.35 5.68
CA VAL A 110 -3.89 -6.11 6.30
C VAL A 110 -4.62 -5.86 7.61
N LYS A 111 -3.92 -6.03 8.75
CA LYS A 111 -4.46 -5.73 10.09
C LYS A 111 -4.17 -4.30 10.49
N ILE A 112 -5.18 -3.63 11.03
CA ILE A 112 -5.14 -2.22 11.46
C ILE A 112 -4.96 -2.21 12.97
N GLU A 113 -3.86 -1.61 13.45
CA GLU A 113 -3.62 -1.41 14.88
C GLU A 113 -4.33 -0.14 15.39
N THR A 114 -4.35 0.08 16.70
CA THR A 114 -4.98 1.27 17.30
C THR A 114 -4.24 2.53 16.85
N PRO A 115 -4.93 3.54 16.32
CA PRO A 115 -4.30 4.81 15.94
C PRO A 115 -3.66 5.52 17.14
N THR A 116 -2.51 6.17 16.90
CA THR A 116 -1.75 6.93 17.90
C THR A 116 -1.39 8.31 17.35
N PRO A 117 -1.12 9.31 18.20
CA PRO A 117 -0.59 10.59 17.73
C PRO A 117 0.74 10.43 16.99
N SER A 118 0.96 11.22 15.94
CA SER A 118 2.24 11.26 15.24
C SER A 118 3.37 11.75 16.16
N ALA A 119 4.56 11.14 16.03
CA ALA A 119 5.74 11.62 16.75
C ALA A 119 6.22 12.97 16.16
N PRO A 120 6.60 13.95 17.00
CA PRO A 120 7.10 15.24 16.53
C PRO A 120 8.35 15.08 15.65
N GLY A 121 8.37 15.75 14.49
CA GLY A 121 9.51 15.76 13.57
C GLY A 121 9.68 14.48 12.75
N VAL A 122 8.76 13.51 12.85
CA VAL A 122 8.78 12.28 12.07
C VAL A 122 7.92 12.43 10.83
N GLU A 123 8.48 12.10 9.68
CA GLU A 123 7.76 12.03 8.41
C GLU A 123 7.27 10.60 8.15
N TYR A 124 6.04 10.47 7.69
CA TYR A 124 5.40 9.19 7.37
C TYR A 124 5.05 9.13 5.87
N PRO A 125 5.08 7.92 5.24
CA PRO A 125 5.08 6.58 5.83
C PRO A 125 6.48 6.11 6.28
N LEU A 126 6.50 5.08 7.16
CA LEU A 126 7.71 4.38 7.59
C LEU A 126 7.51 2.87 7.46
N LEU A 127 8.55 2.16 7.05
CA LEU A 127 8.63 0.70 7.22
C LEU A 127 9.25 0.43 8.61
N LEU A 128 8.54 -0.30 9.46
CA LEU A 128 8.97 -0.58 10.84
C LEU A 128 9.55 -1.99 11.00
N GLU A 129 9.03 -2.95 10.23
CA GLU A 129 9.48 -4.34 10.26
C GLU A 129 9.25 -4.98 8.89
N ALA A 130 10.18 -5.84 8.48
CA ALA A 130 10.07 -6.64 7.29
C ALA A 130 10.56 -8.07 7.55
N ILE A 131 9.74 -9.07 7.19
CA ILE A 131 10.06 -10.50 7.32
C ILE A 131 9.90 -11.14 5.95
N GLY A 132 10.90 -11.91 5.52
CA GLY A 132 10.90 -12.68 4.28
C GLY A 132 11.01 -11.83 3.01
N ARG A 133 11.65 -12.39 2.01
CA ARG A 133 11.73 -11.82 0.68
C ARG A 133 10.38 -11.97 -0.03
N CYS A 134 9.91 -10.90 -0.63
CA CYS A 134 8.69 -10.96 -1.44
C CYS A 134 8.93 -11.80 -2.70
N PRO A 135 7.95 -12.61 -3.15
CA PRO A 135 8.03 -13.29 -4.43
C PRO A 135 8.33 -12.31 -5.57
N PRO A 136 9.05 -12.73 -6.61
CA PRO A 136 9.13 -11.96 -7.85
C PRO A 136 7.76 -11.78 -8.49
N GLU A 137 7.52 -10.63 -9.13
CA GLU A 137 6.33 -10.43 -9.95
C GLU A 137 6.31 -11.43 -11.13
N ASP A 138 5.13 -11.75 -11.65
CA ASP A 138 4.91 -12.66 -12.78
C ASP A 138 5.50 -14.07 -12.57
N CYS A 139 5.42 -14.59 -11.36
CA CYS A 139 5.90 -15.94 -11.08
C CYS A 139 4.79 -17.01 -10.99
N GLY A 140 3.53 -16.62 -11.24
CA GLY A 140 2.38 -17.52 -11.25
C GLY A 140 1.69 -17.66 -9.89
N GLY A 141 1.73 -16.60 -9.09
CA GLY A 141 1.09 -16.54 -7.80
C GLY A 141 1.71 -17.45 -6.74
N PRO A 142 0.99 -17.73 -5.63
CA PRO A 142 1.51 -18.58 -4.55
C PRO A 142 1.94 -19.98 -5.01
N TRP A 143 1.22 -20.56 -5.96
CA TRP A 143 1.55 -21.88 -6.53
C TRP A 143 2.79 -21.84 -7.40
N GLY A 144 2.90 -20.85 -8.30
CA GLY A 144 4.08 -20.67 -9.14
C GLY A 144 5.32 -20.34 -8.32
N TYR A 145 5.17 -19.54 -7.26
CA TYR A 145 6.26 -19.26 -6.32
C TYR A 145 6.73 -20.52 -5.61
N LYS A 146 5.80 -21.38 -5.15
CA LYS A 146 6.16 -22.66 -4.55
C LYS A 146 6.91 -23.55 -5.52
N ASP A 147 6.42 -23.72 -6.76
CA ASP A 147 7.08 -24.50 -7.82
C ASP A 147 8.49 -23.96 -8.12
N MET A 148 8.63 -22.63 -8.16
CA MET A 148 9.92 -21.95 -8.33
C MET A 148 10.90 -22.30 -7.20
N LEU A 149 10.47 -22.27 -5.93
CA LEU A 149 11.33 -22.61 -4.79
C LEU A 149 11.71 -24.08 -4.81
N ASP A 150 10.75 -24.97 -5.11
CA ASP A 150 11.01 -26.43 -5.24
C ASP A 150 12.03 -26.68 -6.36
N ALA A 151 11.87 -26.01 -7.50
CA ALA A 151 12.78 -26.14 -8.64
C ALA A 151 14.20 -25.61 -8.34
N LEU A 152 14.35 -24.54 -7.59
CA LEU A 152 15.68 -24.03 -7.19
C LEU A 152 16.42 -25.00 -6.27
N LEU A 153 15.69 -25.77 -5.46
CA LEU A 153 16.25 -26.73 -4.52
C LEU A 153 16.61 -28.11 -5.16
N ASP A 154 15.99 -28.47 -6.29
CA ASP A 154 16.23 -29.73 -6.97
C ASP A 154 16.90 -29.52 -8.33
N PRO A 155 18.21 -29.83 -8.47
CA PRO A 155 18.91 -29.73 -9.76
C PRO A 155 18.34 -30.62 -10.89
N ASN A 156 17.52 -31.61 -10.56
CA ASN A 156 16.87 -32.50 -11.56
C ASN A 156 15.47 -31.97 -11.94
N HIS A 157 14.98 -30.90 -11.30
CA HIS A 157 13.69 -30.32 -11.65
C HIS A 157 13.70 -29.80 -13.09
N GLN A 158 12.63 -30.03 -13.83
CA GLN A 158 12.53 -29.65 -15.25
C GLN A 158 12.80 -28.15 -15.50
N ARG A 159 12.41 -27.29 -14.55
CA ARG A 159 12.56 -25.84 -14.64
C ARG A 159 13.76 -25.28 -13.82
N HIS A 160 14.64 -26.16 -13.29
CA HIS A 160 15.76 -25.70 -12.46
C HIS A 160 16.63 -24.67 -13.19
N ALA A 161 17.08 -25.03 -14.42
CA ALA A 161 17.95 -24.13 -15.19
C ALA A 161 17.30 -22.77 -15.50
N GLU A 162 15.99 -22.76 -15.82
CA GLU A 162 15.22 -21.54 -16.07
C GLU A 162 15.23 -20.59 -14.85
N PHE A 163 14.94 -21.14 -13.66
CA PHE A 163 14.88 -20.31 -12.47
C PHE A 163 16.26 -19.87 -11.96
N VAL A 164 17.28 -20.72 -12.11
CA VAL A 164 18.67 -20.33 -11.80
C VAL A 164 19.14 -19.21 -12.73
N GLU A 165 18.81 -19.26 -14.02
CA GLU A 165 19.13 -18.17 -14.97
C GLU A 165 18.42 -16.88 -14.61
N ARG A 166 17.14 -16.94 -14.21
CA ARG A 166 16.31 -15.77 -13.89
C ARG A 166 16.68 -15.11 -12.56
N LEU A 167 17.01 -15.89 -11.54
CA LEU A 167 17.10 -15.42 -10.14
C LEU A 167 18.50 -15.55 -9.52
N GLY A 168 19.38 -16.33 -10.14
CA GLY A 168 20.66 -16.75 -9.57
C GLY A 168 20.55 -18.04 -8.75
N SER A 169 21.65 -18.77 -8.66
CA SER A 169 21.74 -20.01 -7.88
C SER A 169 21.74 -19.80 -6.37
N ASP A 170 21.92 -18.56 -5.94
CA ASP A 170 22.00 -18.12 -4.54
C ASP A 170 20.71 -17.42 -4.06
N PHE A 171 19.61 -17.58 -4.80
CA PHE A 171 18.33 -17.02 -4.40
C PHE A 171 17.90 -17.56 -3.03
N ASP A 172 17.81 -16.66 -2.04
CA ASP A 172 17.34 -16.97 -0.69
C ASP A 172 16.00 -16.27 -0.43
N PRO A 173 14.91 -17.03 -0.22
CA PRO A 173 13.59 -16.45 0.08
C PRO A 173 13.52 -15.80 1.48
N ALA A 174 14.50 -16.03 2.34
CA ALA A 174 14.59 -15.36 3.65
C ALA A 174 15.42 -14.07 3.60
N ALA A 175 16.29 -13.91 2.61
CA ALA A 175 17.13 -12.73 2.46
C ALA A 175 16.30 -11.51 2.05
N ILE A 176 16.38 -10.44 2.83
CA ILE A 176 15.64 -9.20 2.61
C ILE A 176 16.57 -8.00 2.64
N ASP A 177 16.46 -7.13 1.65
CA ASP A 177 17.11 -5.82 1.64
C ASP A 177 16.20 -4.77 2.32
N SER A 178 16.15 -4.82 3.65
CA SER A 178 15.32 -3.90 4.43
C SER A 178 15.67 -2.44 4.18
N ALA A 179 16.95 -2.12 3.97
CA ALA A 179 17.38 -0.73 3.76
C ALA A 179 16.81 -0.14 2.45
N SER A 180 16.80 -0.93 1.37
CA SER A 180 16.17 -0.51 0.11
C SER A 180 14.66 -0.33 0.25
N LEU A 181 13.98 -1.23 0.95
CA LEU A 181 12.53 -1.12 1.21
C LEU A 181 12.19 0.09 2.08
N GLU A 182 12.95 0.33 3.16
CA GLU A 182 12.80 1.51 4.02
C GLU A 182 12.95 2.80 3.22
N LYS A 183 13.97 2.87 2.36
CA LYS A 183 14.21 4.03 1.48
C LYS A 183 13.07 4.24 0.48
N ALA A 184 12.54 3.17 -0.11
CA ALA A 184 11.40 3.22 -1.05
C ALA A 184 10.14 3.75 -0.36
N VAL A 185 9.80 3.20 0.83
CA VAL A 185 8.65 3.65 1.62
C VAL A 185 8.81 5.10 2.07
N ALA A 186 9.98 5.47 2.63
CA ALA A 186 10.25 6.84 3.07
C ALA A 186 10.22 7.86 1.90
N GLY A 187 10.58 7.44 0.70
CA GLY A 187 10.49 8.26 -0.52
C GLY A 187 9.08 8.78 -0.80
N LEU A 188 8.05 8.05 -0.38
CA LEU A 188 6.65 8.44 -0.55
C LEU A 188 6.21 9.56 0.42
N ALA A 189 6.93 9.81 1.51
CA ALA A 189 6.59 10.85 2.49
C ALA A 189 6.48 12.23 1.84
N ARG A 190 7.35 12.53 0.89
CA ARG A 190 7.33 13.81 0.14
C ARG A 190 6.06 13.98 -0.69
N LEU A 191 5.57 12.91 -1.31
CA LEU A 191 4.32 12.91 -2.08
C LEU A 191 3.12 13.16 -1.17
N LEU A 192 3.09 12.52 0.00
CA LEU A 192 2.03 12.69 1.00
C LEU A 192 2.05 14.09 1.65
N SER A 193 3.22 14.70 1.83
CA SER A 193 3.35 16.07 2.36
C SER A 193 2.92 17.14 1.34
N GLY A 194 3.19 16.93 0.06
CA GLY A 194 2.87 17.88 -1.02
C GLY A 194 1.37 18.04 -1.30
N THR A 195 0.57 17.02 -1.02
CA THR A 195 -0.91 17.09 -1.14
C THR A 195 -1.56 17.98 -0.09
N ARG A 196 -0.88 18.27 1.03
CA ARG A 196 -1.38 19.19 2.10
C ARG A 196 -1.32 20.67 1.76
N SER A 197 -0.49 21.11 0.80
CA SER A 197 -0.26 22.52 0.49
C SER A 197 -1.28 23.19 -0.43
N ARG A 198 -2.18 22.46 -1.07
CA ARG A 198 -3.22 23.04 -1.92
C ARG A 198 -4.50 23.31 -1.13
N LYS A 199 -4.53 24.41 -0.34
CA LYS A 199 -5.79 25.02 0.05
C LYS A 199 -6.60 25.38 -1.21
N PRO A 200 -7.92 25.08 -1.25
CA PRO A 200 -8.77 25.55 -2.33
C PRO A 200 -8.69 27.08 -2.39
N GLN A 201 -8.21 27.62 -3.49
CA GLN A 201 -8.36 29.07 -3.74
C GLN A 201 -9.87 29.34 -3.81
N SER A 202 -10.39 30.07 -2.81
CA SER A 202 -11.74 30.59 -2.84
C SER A 202 -11.88 31.46 -4.09
N ARG A 203 -12.65 31.02 -5.07
CA ARG A 203 -13.11 31.85 -6.17
C ARG A 203 -13.83 33.06 -5.55
N LYS A 204 -13.18 34.24 -5.55
CA LYS A 204 -13.86 35.50 -5.31
C LYS A 204 -14.96 35.63 -6.37
N ARG A 205 -16.22 35.50 -5.93
CA ARG A 205 -17.35 35.94 -6.73
C ARG A 205 -17.16 37.43 -6.96
N THR A 206 -16.80 37.87 -8.15
CA THR A 206 -16.96 39.23 -8.59
C THR A 206 -18.45 39.53 -8.58
N ARG A 207 -18.86 40.40 -7.65
CA ARG A 207 -20.18 41.01 -7.69
C ARG A 207 -20.26 41.78 -9.01
N GLY A 208 -21.16 41.37 -9.87
CA GLY A 208 -21.56 42.16 -11.01
C GLY A 208 -22.16 43.47 -10.54
N ASP A 209 -21.70 44.54 -11.13
CA ASP A 209 -22.14 45.92 -10.98
C ASP A 209 -23.59 46.02 -11.49
N PRO A 210 -24.56 46.54 -10.68
CA PRO A 210 -25.91 46.73 -11.14
C PRO A 210 -26.10 48.18 -11.62
N ASN A 211 -25.48 48.53 -12.76
CA ASN A 211 -25.84 49.74 -13.49
C ASN A 211 -25.33 49.69 -14.92
N LEU A 212 -26.19 49.25 -15.81
CA LEU A 212 -26.23 49.78 -17.19
C LEU A 212 -27.59 49.39 -17.79
N PHE A 213 -28.39 50.34 -17.97
CA PHE A 213 -29.60 50.56 -18.77
C PHE A 213 -30.11 49.40 -19.66
#